data_092e4c4f82b7bbea3e0dcc5c1c83487d
#
_entry.id   092e4c4f82b7bbea3e0dcc5c1c83487d
#
_cell.length_a   1.000
_cell.length_b   1.000
_cell.length_c   1.000
_cell.angle_alpha   90.00
_cell.angle_beta   90.00
_cell.angle_gamma   90.00
#
_symmetry.space_group_name_H-M   'P 1'
#
loop_
_entity.id
_entity.type
_entity.pdbx_description
1 polymer ?
#
loop_
_entity_poly.entity_id
_entity_poly.type
_entity_poly.pdbx_seq_one_letter_code
_entity_poly.pdbx_strand_id
1 'polypeptide(L)' 'MGSDSDLKVMSKAAVMLEELGIEYEMTIISAHREPDELIEWTRGAESRGIKVMIAGAGMAAALPGVVASQTVL' A
#
# COMPACT_ATOMS: atom_id res chain seq x y z
N MET A 1 -0.15 3.68 -0.28
CA MET A 1 -0.29 4.89 0.57
C MET A 1 -1.60 5.62 0.28
N GLY A 2 -2.06 6.45 1.20
CA GLY A 2 -3.38 7.05 1.11
C GLY A 2 -3.48 8.34 0.33
N SER A 3 -2.40 9.07 0.17
CA SER A 3 -2.40 10.34 -0.57
C SER A 3 -1.01 10.72 -1.04
N ASP A 4 -0.95 11.72 -1.93
CA ASP A 4 0.31 12.28 -2.43
C ASP A 4 1.21 12.79 -1.31
N SER A 5 0.61 13.27 -0.22
CA SER A 5 1.37 13.80 0.91
C SER A 5 2.20 12.73 1.62
N ASP A 6 1.87 11.46 1.45
CA ASP A 6 2.63 10.36 2.03
C ASP A 6 3.80 9.92 1.15
N LEU A 7 3.84 10.37 -0.09
CA LEU A 7 4.83 9.93 -1.07
C LEU A 7 6.26 10.25 -0.63
N LYS A 8 6.48 11.40 -0.01
CA LYS A 8 7.81 11.81 0.45
C LYS A 8 8.42 10.80 1.44
N VAL A 9 7.60 10.25 2.33
CA VAL A 9 8.05 9.26 3.30
C VAL A 9 8.11 7.87 2.67
N MET A 10 7.05 7.48 1.95
CA MET A 10 6.94 6.14 1.36
C MET A 10 7.96 5.90 0.24
N SER A 11 8.41 6.95 -0.47
CA SER A 11 9.44 6.80 -1.48
C SER A 11 10.78 6.33 -0.91
N LYS A 12 11.03 6.56 0.38
CA LYS A 12 12.22 6.05 1.05
C LYS A 12 12.20 4.52 1.13
N ALA A 13 11.01 3.94 1.35
CA ALA A 13 10.85 2.49 1.33
C ALA A 13 11.11 1.94 -0.08
N ALA A 14 10.61 2.61 -1.12
CA ALA A 14 10.85 2.21 -2.50
C ALA A 14 12.35 2.22 -2.83
N VAL A 15 13.08 3.26 -2.42
CA VAL A 15 14.53 3.34 -2.64
C VAL A 15 15.24 2.16 -1.96
N MET A 16 14.86 1.83 -0.74
CA MET A 16 15.45 0.70 -0.02
C MET A 16 15.18 -0.63 -0.73
N LEU A 17 13.95 -0.83 -1.22
CA LEU A 17 13.61 -2.05 -1.97
C LEU A 17 14.42 -2.16 -3.25
N GLU A 18 14.63 -1.05 -3.96
CA GLU A 18 15.48 -1.02 -5.16
C GLU A 18 16.93 -1.39 -4.82
N GLU A 19 17.48 -0.84 -3.75
CA GLU A 19 18.84 -1.16 -3.31
C GLU A 19 19.00 -2.64 -2.95
N LEU A 20 17.95 -3.27 -2.42
CA LEU A 20 17.94 -4.68 -2.07
C LEU A 20 17.61 -5.60 -3.24
N GLY A 21 17.31 -5.05 -4.42
CA GLY A 21 16.96 -5.83 -5.60
C GLY A 21 15.59 -6.48 -5.51
N ILE A 22 14.68 -5.93 -4.71
CA ILE A 22 13.32 -6.45 -4.53
C ILE A 22 12.36 -5.72 -5.45
N GLU A 23 11.63 -6.47 -6.28
CA GLU A 23 10.58 -5.90 -7.12
C GLU A 23 9.39 -5.46 -6.25
N TYR A 24 8.75 -4.35 -6.62
CA TYR A 24 7.62 -3.81 -5.87
C TYR A 24 6.63 -3.08 -6.77
N GLU A 25 5.41 -2.92 -6.26
CA GLU A 25 4.39 -2.01 -6.79
C GLU A 25 4.23 -0.86 -5.80
N MET A 26 3.94 0.33 -6.29
CA MET A 26 3.71 1.50 -5.46
C MET A 26 2.46 2.22 -5.94
N THR A 27 1.47 2.37 -5.06
CA THR A 27 0.14 2.87 -5.42
C THR A 27 -0.39 3.84 -4.38
N ILE A 28 -1.13 4.84 -4.84
CA ILE A 28 -1.85 5.79 -4.00
C ILE A 28 -3.34 5.50 -4.13
N ILE A 29 -3.97 5.01 -3.06
CA ILE A 29 -5.41 4.77 -3.01
C ILE A 29 -5.92 5.22 -1.65
N SER A 30 -6.90 6.13 -1.63
CA SER A 30 -7.46 6.63 -0.37
C SER A 30 -8.52 5.68 0.18
N ALA A 31 -8.35 5.26 1.43
CA ALA A 31 -9.36 4.44 2.11
C ALA A 31 -10.69 5.18 2.27
N HIS A 32 -10.66 6.50 2.39
CA HIS A 32 -11.87 7.32 2.55
C HIS A 32 -12.55 7.68 1.23
N ARG A 33 -11.75 8.00 0.21
CA ARG A 33 -12.28 8.46 -1.09
C ARG A 33 -12.49 7.35 -2.10
N GLU A 34 -11.74 6.26 -1.99
CA GLU A 34 -11.71 5.18 -2.97
C GLU A 34 -11.74 3.80 -2.29
N PRO A 35 -12.72 3.56 -1.39
CA PRO A 35 -12.72 2.31 -0.60
C PRO A 35 -12.87 1.05 -1.45
N ASP A 36 -13.72 1.07 -2.47
CA ASP A 36 -13.94 -0.10 -3.31
C ASP A 36 -12.71 -0.44 -4.14
N GLU A 37 -12.03 0.59 -4.67
CA GLU A 37 -10.80 0.41 -5.43
C GLU A 37 -9.68 -0.14 -4.54
N LEU A 38 -9.58 0.32 -3.31
CA LEU A 38 -8.61 -0.18 -2.34
C LEU A 38 -8.84 -1.65 -2.02
N ILE A 39 -10.09 -2.05 -1.79
CA ILE A 39 -10.45 -3.42 -1.49
C ILE A 39 -10.09 -4.34 -2.66
N GLU A 40 -10.45 -3.93 -3.88
CA GLU A 40 -10.15 -4.69 -5.09
C GLU A 40 -8.65 -4.86 -5.30
N TRP A 41 -7.89 -3.77 -5.16
CA TRP A 41 -6.44 -3.79 -5.29
C TRP A 41 -5.80 -4.71 -4.26
N THR A 42 -6.24 -4.62 -3.02
CA THR A 42 -5.70 -5.43 -1.92
C THR A 42 -6.02 -6.91 -2.11
N ARG A 43 -7.26 -7.24 -2.46
CA ARG A 43 -7.66 -8.63 -2.68
C ARG A 43 -6.95 -9.28 -3.85
N GLY A 44 -6.59 -8.51 -4.86
CA GLY A 44 -5.85 -8.99 -6.04
C GLY A 44 -4.36 -9.17 -5.81
N ALA A 45 -3.81 -8.73 -4.68
CA ALA A 45 -2.37 -8.69 -4.45
C ALA A 45 -1.72 -10.09 -4.52
N GLU A 46 -2.28 -11.08 -3.85
CA GLU A 46 -1.72 -12.43 -3.86
C GLU A 46 -1.67 -13.04 -5.27
N SER A 47 -2.71 -12.84 -6.06
CA SER A 47 -2.74 -13.36 -7.43
C SER A 47 -1.73 -12.69 -8.35
N ARG A 48 -1.28 -11.48 -8.01
CA ARG A 48 -0.19 -10.79 -8.72
C ARG A 48 1.20 -11.21 -8.23
N GLY A 49 1.28 -12.09 -7.24
CA GLY A 49 2.56 -12.55 -6.70
C GLY A 49 3.11 -11.69 -5.56
N ILE A 50 2.32 -10.79 -5.01
CA ILE A 50 2.72 -9.95 -3.87
C ILE A 50 2.82 -10.83 -2.62
N LYS A 51 3.92 -10.72 -1.88
CA LYS A 51 4.18 -11.50 -0.67
C LYS A 51 4.06 -10.69 0.61
N VAL A 52 4.33 -9.39 0.54
CA VAL A 52 4.29 -8.47 1.68
C VAL A 52 3.67 -7.16 1.23
N MET A 53 2.87 -6.56 2.10
CA MET A 53 2.26 -5.26 1.83
C MET A 53 2.76 -4.25 2.87
N ILE A 54 3.14 -3.08 2.40
CA ILE A 54 3.51 -1.96 3.26
C ILE A 54 2.44 -0.88 3.07
N ALA A 55 1.67 -0.62 4.09
CA ALA A 55 0.59 0.37 4.04
C ALA A 55 0.93 1.55 4.95
N GLY A 56 1.21 2.69 4.34
CA GLY A 56 1.56 3.91 5.04
C GLY A 56 0.55 5.01 4.80
N ALA A 57 0.13 5.68 5.86
CA ALA A 57 -0.76 6.82 5.80
C ALA A 57 -0.50 7.73 7.00
N GLY A 58 -0.63 9.05 6.77
CA GLY A 58 -0.56 10.02 7.86
C GLY A 58 -1.88 10.20 8.58
N MET A 59 -1.94 11.12 9.52
CA MET A 59 -3.13 11.51 10.25
C MET A 59 -3.80 10.31 10.95
N ALA A 60 -5.09 10.07 10.74
CA ALA A 60 -5.84 8.98 11.35
C ALA A 60 -5.43 7.59 10.83
N ALA A 61 -4.69 7.53 9.72
CA ALA A 61 -4.11 6.30 9.18
C ALA A 61 -5.10 5.13 9.03
N ALA A 62 -6.27 5.40 8.44
CA ALA A 62 -7.30 4.37 8.24
C ALA A 62 -6.85 3.28 7.24
N LEU A 63 -5.98 3.62 6.29
CA LEU A 63 -5.54 2.73 5.22
C LEU A 63 -4.96 1.40 5.72
N PRO A 64 -4.01 1.37 6.68
CA PRO A 64 -3.44 0.09 7.12
C PRO A 64 -4.48 -0.89 7.66
N GLY A 65 -5.46 -0.39 8.42
CA GLY A 65 -6.52 -1.24 8.97
C GLY A 65 -7.43 -1.82 7.87
N VAL A 66 -7.79 -1.02 6.88
CA VAL A 66 -8.59 -1.50 5.76
C VAL A 66 -7.83 -2.55 4.95
N VAL A 67 -6.55 -2.31 4.65
CA VAL A 67 -5.71 -3.30 3.96
C VAL A 67 -5.64 -4.60 4.77
N ALA A 68 -5.35 -4.51 6.06
CA ALA A 68 -5.26 -5.69 6.93
C ALA A 68 -6.56 -6.49 7.00
N SER A 69 -7.71 -5.84 6.83
CA SER A 69 -9.01 -6.52 6.86
C SER A 69 -9.30 -7.32 5.58
N GLN A 70 -8.54 -7.10 4.49
CA GLN A 70 -8.81 -7.67 3.18
C GLN A 70 -7.78 -8.68 2.71
N THR A 71 -6.74 -8.93 3.48
CA THR A 71 -5.69 -9.87 3.11
C THR A 71 -5.04 -10.49 4.35
N VAL A 72 -4.41 -11.66 4.15
CA VAL A 72 -3.61 -12.33 5.19
C VAL A 72 -2.10 -12.11 4.99
N LEU A 73 -1.75 -11.34 3.99
CA LEU A 73 -0.35 -11.00 3.73
C LEU A 73 0.27 -10.19 4.87
#